data_1a941f2a3f09c2c85c3175fa3ab17976
#
_entry.id   1a941f2a3f09c2c85c3175fa3ab17976
#
_cell.length_a   1.000
_cell.length_b   1.000
_cell.length_c   1.000
_cell.angle_alpha   90.00
_cell.angle_beta   90.00
_cell.angle_gamma   90.00
#
_symmetry.space_group_name_H-M   'P 1'
#
loop_
_entity.id
_entity.type
_entity.pdbx_description
1 polymer ?
#
loop_
_entity_poly.entity_id
_entity_poly.type
_entity_poly.pdbx_seq_one_letter_code
_entity_poly.pdbx_strand_id
1 'polypeptide(L)'
;MRKMRKFLLILTVIAMCLSLTACGGSTTKVELSQYLSVSYTGYNGNGMPRIDFDFADFEYGIMSQWKDKDKMEKLGQLTAVETTIAYAADISEGLRNGDKITVKIDLDKELARKYGYSFTGLEKKFTVEGLDEAVMIDPFDAEHLSVSVQGVSPFADMEIMYIGSRTEPQAHITYKADK
;
A
#
# COMPACT_ATOMS: atom_id res chain seq x y z
N MET A 1 -44.48 -48.22 -10.60
CA MET A 1 -44.90 -47.11 -9.71
C MET A 1 -43.78 -46.59 -8.77
N ARG A 2 -42.99 -47.42 -8.12
CA ARG A 2 -41.92 -46.98 -7.20
C ARG A 2 -40.79 -46.21 -7.88
N LYS A 3 -40.41 -46.54 -9.12
CA LYS A 3 -39.34 -45.83 -9.87
C LYS A 3 -39.78 -44.45 -10.36
N MET A 4 -41.03 -44.31 -10.75
CA MET A 4 -41.61 -43.03 -11.20
C MET A 4 -41.73 -42.01 -10.06
N ARG A 5 -42.07 -42.47 -8.83
CA ARG A 5 -42.11 -41.60 -7.63
C ARG A 5 -40.71 -41.07 -7.25
N LYS A 6 -39.65 -41.89 -7.39
CA LYS A 6 -38.29 -41.44 -7.14
C LYS A 6 -37.81 -40.42 -8.19
N PHE A 7 -38.17 -40.60 -9.44
CA PHE A 7 -37.86 -39.67 -10.53
C PHE A 7 -38.56 -38.32 -10.35
N LEU A 8 -39.82 -38.33 -9.92
CA LEU A 8 -40.61 -37.14 -9.63
C LEU A 8 -40.02 -36.35 -8.43
N LEU A 9 -39.55 -37.05 -7.37
CA LEU A 9 -38.90 -36.43 -6.22
C LEU A 9 -37.55 -35.79 -6.57
N ILE A 10 -36.75 -36.40 -7.45
CA ILE A 10 -35.49 -35.83 -7.91
C ILE A 10 -35.77 -34.60 -8.77
N LEU A 11 -36.77 -34.63 -9.62
CA LEU A 11 -37.12 -33.47 -10.46
C LEU A 11 -37.61 -32.26 -9.64
N THR A 12 -38.37 -32.50 -8.55
CA THR A 12 -38.81 -31.42 -7.64
C THR A 12 -37.66 -30.83 -6.83
N VAL A 13 -36.68 -31.63 -6.41
CA VAL A 13 -35.48 -31.14 -5.73
C VAL A 13 -34.59 -30.29 -6.65
N ILE A 14 -34.41 -30.70 -7.92
CA ILE A 14 -33.69 -29.95 -8.94
C ILE A 14 -34.41 -28.62 -9.24
N ALA A 15 -35.73 -28.62 -9.34
CA ALA A 15 -36.51 -27.41 -9.55
C ALA A 15 -36.43 -26.42 -8.37
N MET A 16 -36.36 -26.92 -7.13
CA MET A 16 -36.16 -26.10 -5.94
C MET A 16 -34.74 -25.52 -5.88
N CYS A 17 -33.69 -26.24 -6.32
CA CYS A 17 -32.32 -25.72 -6.37
C CYS A 17 -32.18 -24.64 -7.45
N LEU A 18 -32.94 -24.67 -8.53
CA LEU A 18 -32.90 -23.65 -9.59
C LEU A 18 -33.65 -22.38 -9.21
N SER A 19 -34.56 -22.40 -8.26
CA SER A 19 -35.28 -21.21 -7.80
C SER A 19 -34.54 -20.37 -6.77
N LEU A 20 -33.44 -20.85 -6.21
CA LEU A 20 -32.59 -20.09 -5.28
C LEU A 20 -31.57 -19.16 -5.98
N THR A 21 -31.47 -19.21 -7.32
CA THR A 21 -30.59 -18.33 -8.09
C THR A 21 -31.30 -17.10 -8.67
N ALA A 22 -32.58 -16.87 -8.37
CA ALA A 22 -33.36 -15.77 -8.94
C ALA A 22 -33.43 -14.51 -8.08
N CYS A 23 -32.51 -14.35 -7.11
CA CYS A 23 -32.29 -13.06 -6.44
C CYS A 23 -30.97 -12.43 -6.95
N GLY A 24 -30.81 -12.41 -8.27
CA GLY A 24 -29.65 -11.88 -8.95
C GLY A 24 -29.84 -10.41 -9.34
N GLY A 25 -29.76 -9.50 -8.41
CA GLY A 25 -29.32 -8.15 -8.75
C GLY A 25 -27.98 -8.27 -9.48
N SER A 26 -27.79 -7.57 -10.60
CA SER A 26 -26.53 -7.61 -11.35
C SER A 26 -25.39 -7.14 -10.45
N THR A 27 -24.52 -8.06 -10.03
CA THR A 27 -23.38 -7.73 -9.20
C THR A 27 -22.31 -7.05 -10.07
N THR A 28 -21.95 -5.84 -9.72
CA THR A 28 -20.83 -5.12 -10.37
C THR A 28 -19.52 -5.72 -9.88
N LYS A 29 -18.75 -6.32 -10.79
CA LYS A 29 -17.42 -6.86 -10.50
C LYS A 29 -16.36 -5.80 -10.76
N VAL A 30 -15.49 -5.57 -9.79
CA VAL A 30 -14.42 -4.57 -9.87
C VAL A 30 -13.11 -5.18 -9.39
N GLU A 31 -12.04 -4.98 -10.13
CA GLU A 31 -10.69 -5.38 -9.74
C GLU A 31 -9.99 -4.20 -9.07
N LEU A 32 -9.70 -4.31 -7.77
CA LEU A 32 -9.13 -3.20 -6.98
C LEU A 32 -7.65 -2.98 -7.26
N SER A 33 -6.90 -4.02 -7.60
CA SER A 33 -5.45 -3.95 -7.81
C SER A 33 -5.03 -3.00 -8.93
N GLN A 34 -5.92 -2.68 -9.87
CA GLN A 34 -5.64 -1.73 -10.95
C GLN A 34 -5.52 -0.28 -10.48
N TYR A 35 -6.16 0.07 -9.36
CA TYR A 35 -6.13 1.40 -8.77
C TYR A 35 -4.99 1.60 -7.77
N LEU A 36 -4.20 0.54 -7.49
CA LEU A 36 -3.02 0.61 -6.64
C LEU A 36 -1.79 1.04 -7.42
N SER A 37 -1.11 2.04 -6.89
CA SER A 37 0.24 2.42 -7.28
C SER A 37 1.16 2.46 -6.06
N VAL A 38 2.45 2.26 -6.28
CA VAL A 38 3.47 2.33 -5.23
C VAL A 38 4.67 3.12 -5.75
N SER A 39 5.11 4.08 -4.99
CA SER A 39 6.39 4.75 -5.16
C SER A 39 7.28 4.45 -3.94
N TYR A 40 8.56 4.70 -4.08
CA TYR A 40 9.53 4.40 -3.02
C TYR A 40 10.31 5.65 -2.68
N THR A 41 10.67 5.79 -1.40
CA THR A 41 11.50 6.89 -0.90
C THR A 41 12.60 6.34 0.00
N GLY A 42 13.73 7.06 0.08
CA GLY A 42 14.88 6.64 0.89
C GLY A 42 16.00 6.05 0.06
N TYR A 43 16.97 5.45 0.73
CA TYR A 43 18.17 4.87 0.13
C TYR A 43 18.07 3.35 0.04
N ASN A 44 18.81 2.76 -0.87
CA ASN A 44 18.93 1.32 -1.04
C ASN A 44 19.36 0.65 0.27
N GLY A 45 18.47 -0.19 0.84
CA GLY A 45 18.65 -0.78 2.17
C GLY A 45 17.94 -0.04 3.32
N ASN A 46 17.39 1.15 3.06
CA ASN A 46 16.57 1.92 4.01
C ASN A 46 15.36 2.56 3.31
N GLY A 47 14.86 1.90 2.27
CA GLY A 47 13.72 2.35 1.50
C GLY A 47 12.40 2.11 2.22
N MET A 48 11.43 2.98 1.94
CA MET A 48 10.05 2.87 2.42
C MET A 48 9.08 2.97 1.25
N PRO A 49 8.01 2.15 1.21
CA PRO A 49 6.97 2.25 0.19
C PRO A 49 5.99 3.37 0.54
N ARG A 50 5.60 4.12 -0.46
CA ARG A 50 4.45 5.02 -0.43
C ARG A 50 3.37 4.44 -1.33
N ILE A 51 2.32 3.94 -0.72
CA ILE A 51 1.19 3.32 -1.40
C ILE A 51 0.13 4.37 -1.65
N ASP A 52 -0.41 4.38 -2.85
CA ASP A 52 -1.53 5.24 -3.23
C ASP A 52 -2.62 4.40 -3.89
N PHE A 53 -3.88 4.74 -3.59
CA PHE A 53 -5.07 4.14 -4.20
C PHE A 53 -5.86 5.25 -4.88
N ASP A 54 -6.01 5.16 -6.20
CA ASP A 54 -6.74 6.15 -6.99
C ASP A 54 -8.25 5.99 -6.82
N PHE A 55 -8.77 6.65 -5.76
CA PHE A 55 -10.21 6.66 -5.50
C PHE A 55 -11.00 7.37 -6.60
N ALA A 56 -10.42 8.37 -7.26
CA ALA A 56 -11.12 9.11 -8.31
C ALA A 56 -11.35 8.22 -9.54
N ASP A 57 -10.34 7.49 -9.98
CA ASP A 57 -10.45 6.53 -11.08
C ASP A 57 -11.35 5.35 -10.69
N PHE A 58 -11.29 4.89 -9.45
CA PHE A 58 -12.16 3.84 -8.92
C PHE A 58 -13.64 4.27 -8.96
N GLU A 59 -13.99 5.44 -8.42
CA GLU A 59 -15.34 5.99 -8.48
C GLU A 59 -15.81 6.14 -9.93
N TYR A 60 -15.00 6.78 -10.77
CA TYR A 60 -15.34 7.01 -12.17
C TYR A 60 -15.60 5.70 -12.92
N GLY A 61 -14.75 4.70 -12.72
CA GLY A 61 -14.87 3.39 -13.36
C GLY A 61 -16.17 2.67 -13.01
N ILE A 62 -16.66 2.83 -11.78
CA ILE A 62 -17.93 2.27 -11.34
C ILE A 62 -19.11 3.14 -11.81
N MET A 63 -19.03 4.46 -11.62
CA MET A 63 -20.12 5.38 -11.97
C MET A 63 -20.43 5.42 -13.46
N SER A 64 -19.44 5.20 -14.31
CA SER A 64 -19.60 5.13 -15.76
C SER A 64 -20.56 4.00 -16.22
N GLN A 65 -20.76 2.98 -15.39
CA GLN A 65 -21.63 1.84 -15.65
C GLN A 65 -23.08 2.09 -15.19
N TRP A 66 -23.36 3.20 -14.49
CA TRP A 66 -24.68 3.47 -13.94
C TRP A 66 -25.61 4.19 -14.93
N LYS A 67 -26.89 3.84 -14.85
CA LYS A 67 -27.97 4.58 -15.53
C LYS A 67 -28.37 5.79 -14.69
N ASP A 68 -28.77 6.89 -15.36
CA ASP A 68 -28.98 8.20 -14.74
C ASP A 68 -29.95 8.26 -13.55
N LYS A 69 -30.93 7.35 -13.49
CA LYS A 69 -32.02 7.41 -12.50
C LYS A 69 -31.60 7.10 -11.06
N ASP A 70 -30.46 6.40 -10.87
CA ASP A 70 -30.10 5.83 -9.57
C ASP A 70 -28.76 6.38 -9.04
N LYS A 71 -28.19 7.38 -9.72
CA LYS A 71 -26.80 7.83 -9.47
C LYS A 71 -26.57 8.32 -8.04
N MET A 72 -27.48 9.11 -7.48
CA MET A 72 -27.26 9.70 -6.14
C MET A 72 -27.31 8.67 -5.02
N GLU A 73 -28.25 7.73 -5.08
CA GLU A 73 -28.36 6.66 -4.08
C GLU A 73 -27.13 5.72 -4.17
N LYS A 74 -26.76 5.31 -5.39
CA LYS A 74 -25.62 4.45 -5.64
C LYS A 74 -24.30 5.10 -5.25
N LEU A 75 -24.16 6.43 -5.44
CA LEU A 75 -22.99 7.16 -4.98
C LEU A 75 -22.82 7.07 -3.46
N GLY A 76 -23.89 7.32 -2.71
CA GLY A 76 -23.84 7.16 -1.25
C GLY A 76 -23.49 5.72 -0.81
N GLN A 77 -23.99 4.70 -1.52
CA GLN A 77 -23.65 3.30 -1.27
C GLN A 77 -22.18 3.00 -1.59
N LEU A 78 -21.66 3.53 -2.70
CA LEU A 78 -20.26 3.37 -3.10
C LEU A 78 -19.33 4.04 -2.08
N THR A 79 -19.60 5.30 -1.72
CA THR A 79 -18.83 6.04 -0.71
C THR A 79 -18.80 5.30 0.64
N ALA A 80 -19.92 4.68 1.05
CA ALA A 80 -19.95 3.87 2.26
C ALA A 80 -19.01 2.66 2.18
N VAL A 81 -18.86 2.04 1.02
CA VAL A 81 -17.89 0.94 0.80
C VAL A 81 -16.45 1.46 0.77
N GLU A 82 -16.21 2.58 0.09
CA GLU A 82 -14.89 3.21 -0.01
C GLU A 82 -14.28 3.53 1.35
N THR A 83 -15.09 4.03 2.28
CA THR A 83 -14.62 4.33 3.64
C THR A 83 -14.12 3.11 4.41
N THR A 84 -14.40 1.89 3.92
CA THR A 84 -13.91 0.66 4.52
C THR A 84 -12.65 0.13 3.85
N ILE A 85 -12.22 0.72 2.73
CA ILE A 85 -11.03 0.27 2.01
C ILE A 85 -9.79 0.67 2.81
N ALA A 86 -9.01 -0.33 3.20
CA ALA A 86 -7.69 -0.17 3.81
C ALA A 86 -6.66 -0.95 2.98
N TYR A 87 -5.44 -0.45 2.92
CA TYR A 87 -4.37 -1.13 2.21
C TYR A 87 -3.04 -0.98 2.94
N ALA A 88 -2.22 -2.02 2.87
CA ALA A 88 -0.90 -2.04 3.50
C ALA A 88 0.06 -2.95 2.73
N ALA A 89 1.34 -2.61 2.77
CA ALA A 89 2.41 -3.51 2.32
C ALA A 89 2.77 -4.50 3.42
N ASP A 90 3.24 -5.68 3.01
CA ASP A 90 3.80 -6.70 3.90
C ASP A 90 5.17 -6.29 4.48
N ILE A 91 5.90 -5.41 3.78
CA ILE A 91 7.17 -4.82 4.21
C ILE A 91 7.04 -3.30 4.08
N SER A 92 7.29 -2.57 5.18
CA SER A 92 7.09 -1.11 5.27
C SER A 92 8.39 -0.30 5.36
N GLU A 93 9.53 -0.96 5.56
CA GLU A 93 10.83 -0.29 5.75
C GLU A 93 12.00 -1.22 5.39
N GLY A 94 13.20 -0.66 5.27
CA GLY A 94 14.41 -1.43 5.01
C GLY A 94 14.53 -1.98 3.60
N LEU A 95 13.75 -1.44 2.66
CA LEU A 95 13.67 -1.93 1.28
C LEU A 95 14.95 -1.66 0.50
N ARG A 96 15.23 -2.58 -0.43
CA ARG A 96 16.33 -2.51 -1.40
C ARG A 96 15.79 -2.57 -2.83
N ASN A 97 16.50 -1.94 -3.75
CA ASN A 97 16.21 -2.12 -5.18
C ASN A 97 16.22 -3.59 -5.56
N GLY A 98 15.15 -4.06 -6.23
CA GLY A 98 14.93 -5.45 -6.60
C GLY A 98 14.11 -6.26 -5.59
N ASP A 99 13.87 -5.78 -4.38
CA ASP A 99 12.97 -6.43 -3.43
C ASP A 99 11.55 -6.52 -3.98
N LYS A 100 10.79 -7.49 -3.49
CA LYS A 100 9.38 -7.66 -3.83
C LYS A 100 8.54 -7.45 -2.61
N ILE A 101 7.57 -6.55 -2.72
CA ILE A 101 6.56 -6.33 -1.68
C ILE A 101 5.19 -6.74 -2.20
N THR A 102 4.30 -7.11 -1.29
CA THR A 102 2.90 -7.40 -1.58
C THR A 102 2.03 -6.40 -0.86
N VAL A 103 1.29 -5.60 -1.62
CA VAL A 103 0.25 -4.73 -1.05
C VAL A 103 -1.05 -5.50 -1.00
N LYS A 104 -1.67 -5.53 0.17
CA LYS A 104 -2.99 -6.13 0.41
C LYS A 104 -4.02 -5.05 0.61
N ILE A 105 -5.22 -5.29 0.06
CA ILE A 105 -6.40 -4.46 0.25
C ILE A 105 -7.38 -5.24 1.13
N ASP A 106 -7.89 -4.61 2.16
CA ASP A 106 -8.97 -5.10 3.00
C ASP A 106 -10.16 -4.16 2.91
N LEU A 107 -11.37 -4.69 3.06
CA LEU A 107 -12.62 -3.94 3.02
C LEU A 107 -13.76 -4.75 3.63
N ASP A 108 -14.86 -4.08 3.95
CA ASP A 108 -16.09 -4.74 4.38
C ASP A 108 -16.80 -5.44 3.20
N LYS A 109 -16.52 -6.75 3.04
CA LYS A 109 -17.08 -7.57 1.97
C LYS A 109 -18.59 -7.79 2.11
N GLU A 110 -19.12 -7.75 3.32
CA GLU A 110 -20.56 -7.90 3.57
C GLU A 110 -21.29 -6.64 3.12
N LEU A 111 -20.76 -5.46 3.48
CA LEU A 111 -21.29 -4.17 3.03
C LEU A 111 -21.23 -4.06 1.50
N ALA A 112 -20.10 -4.44 0.89
CA ALA A 112 -19.94 -4.47 -0.55
C ALA A 112 -21.00 -5.34 -1.24
N ARG A 113 -21.18 -6.57 -0.77
CA ARG A 113 -22.21 -7.48 -1.29
C ARG A 113 -23.64 -6.95 -1.12
N LYS A 114 -23.91 -6.32 0.04
CA LYS A 114 -25.21 -5.71 0.32
C LYS A 114 -25.58 -4.67 -0.74
N TYR A 115 -24.59 -3.93 -1.24
CA TYR A 115 -24.80 -2.91 -2.27
C TYR A 115 -24.56 -3.40 -3.70
N GLY A 116 -24.38 -4.72 -3.87
CA GLY A 116 -24.26 -5.34 -5.20
C GLY A 116 -22.86 -5.23 -5.81
N TYR A 117 -21.81 -5.05 -5.00
CA TYR A 117 -20.42 -5.05 -5.46
C TYR A 117 -19.72 -6.37 -5.13
N SER A 118 -18.85 -6.80 -6.02
CA SER A 118 -17.93 -7.92 -5.83
C SER A 118 -16.53 -7.49 -6.23
N PHE A 119 -15.62 -7.43 -5.28
CA PHE A 119 -14.26 -7.00 -5.49
C PHE A 119 -13.29 -8.17 -5.65
N THR A 120 -12.39 -8.04 -6.60
CA THR A 120 -11.27 -8.94 -6.87
C THR A 120 -9.96 -8.15 -6.85
N GLY A 121 -8.81 -8.81 -7.04
CA GLY A 121 -7.52 -8.13 -7.01
C GLY A 121 -7.21 -7.52 -5.64
N LEU A 122 -7.47 -8.26 -4.56
CA LEU A 122 -7.25 -7.81 -3.19
C LEU A 122 -5.77 -7.83 -2.77
N GLU A 123 -4.89 -8.21 -3.67
CA GLU A 123 -3.45 -8.13 -3.47
C GLU A 123 -2.72 -7.86 -4.78
N LYS A 124 -1.60 -7.16 -4.70
CA LYS A 124 -0.72 -6.87 -5.85
C LYS A 124 0.73 -6.88 -5.42
N LYS A 125 1.58 -7.49 -6.24
CA LYS A 125 3.02 -7.51 -6.02
C LYS A 125 3.69 -6.37 -6.80
N PHE A 126 4.65 -5.74 -6.15
CA PHE A 126 5.46 -4.68 -6.73
C PHE A 126 6.94 -5.02 -6.55
N THR A 127 7.76 -4.58 -7.48
CA THR A 127 9.21 -4.64 -7.36
C THR A 127 9.71 -3.26 -6.95
N VAL A 128 10.60 -3.21 -5.98
CA VAL A 128 11.20 -1.95 -5.49
C VAL A 128 12.23 -1.48 -6.51
N GLU A 129 12.06 -0.24 -6.96
CA GLU A 129 12.96 0.40 -7.93
C GLU A 129 13.08 1.89 -7.61
N GLY A 130 14.21 2.49 -8.03
CA GLY A 130 14.41 3.94 -7.94
C GLY A 130 14.82 4.46 -6.57
N LEU A 131 15.25 3.58 -5.65
CA LEU A 131 15.92 4.01 -4.42
C LEU A 131 17.33 4.47 -4.75
N ASP A 132 17.74 5.61 -4.17
CA ASP A 132 19.09 6.14 -4.31
C ASP A 132 20.13 5.25 -3.62
N GLU A 133 21.34 5.19 -4.14
CA GLU A 133 22.43 4.52 -3.47
C GLU A 133 22.97 5.42 -2.33
N ALA A 134 23.15 4.81 -1.14
CA ALA A 134 23.78 5.52 -0.03
C ALA A 134 25.26 5.75 -0.35
N VAL A 135 25.68 7.00 -0.37
CA VAL A 135 27.10 7.33 -0.49
C VAL A 135 27.73 7.24 0.88
N MET A 136 28.72 6.36 1.04
CA MET A 136 29.55 6.31 2.24
C MET A 136 30.50 7.50 2.21
N ILE A 137 30.31 8.43 3.15
CA ILE A 137 31.20 9.57 3.33
C ILE A 137 32.14 9.24 4.50
N ASP A 138 33.44 9.41 4.30
CA ASP A 138 34.39 9.37 5.41
C ASP A 138 34.21 10.66 6.24
N PRO A 139 33.70 10.57 7.47
CA PRO A 139 33.47 11.75 8.30
C PRO A 139 34.78 12.44 8.72
N PHE A 140 35.94 11.80 8.54
CA PHE A 140 37.24 12.35 8.84
C PHE A 140 37.94 12.95 7.61
N ASP A 141 37.31 12.92 6.45
CA ASP A 141 37.81 13.60 5.26
C ASP A 141 37.83 15.12 5.53
N ALA A 142 38.92 15.77 5.14
CA ALA A 142 39.12 17.20 5.31
C ALA A 142 38.07 18.07 4.61
N GLU A 143 37.33 17.51 3.62
CA GLU A 143 36.22 18.19 2.96
C GLU A 143 34.97 18.22 3.85
N HIS A 144 34.83 17.29 4.80
CA HIS A 144 33.66 17.14 5.65
C HIS A 144 33.88 17.52 7.11
N LEU A 145 35.16 17.64 7.56
CA LEU A 145 35.50 17.95 8.92
C LEU A 145 36.41 19.19 9.00
N SER A 146 35.94 20.21 9.70
CA SER A 146 36.75 21.36 10.08
C SER A 146 37.06 21.30 11.57
N VAL A 147 38.35 21.38 11.91
CA VAL A 147 38.80 21.42 13.28
C VAL A 147 39.52 22.74 13.50
N SER A 148 39.07 23.54 14.46
CA SER A 148 39.72 24.75 14.89
C SER A 148 40.14 24.65 16.35
N VAL A 149 41.33 25.12 16.67
CA VAL A 149 41.85 25.15 18.03
C VAL A 149 42.26 26.61 18.39
N GLN A 150 41.63 27.12 19.46
CA GLN A 150 41.88 28.47 19.94
C GLN A 150 42.34 28.43 21.40
N GLY A 151 43.30 29.31 21.77
CA GLY A 151 43.79 29.38 23.13
C GLY A 151 45.28 29.01 23.27
N VAL A 152 45.75 28.91 24.49
CA VAL A 152 47.14 28.55 24.85
C VAL A 152 47.13 27.32 25.76
N SER A 153 48.13 26.45 25.57
CA SER A 153 48.29 25.28 26.45
C SER A 153 48.48 25.73 27.93
N PRO A 154 47.81 25.10 28.91
CA PRO A 154 46.89 23.95 28.82
C PRO A 154 45.39 24.33 28.64
N PHE A 155 45.06 25.56 28.30
CA PHE A 155 43.67 26.09 28.21
C PHE A 155 43.28 26.34 26.74
N ALA A 156 43.41 25.35 25.89
CA ALA A 156 42.96 25.45 24.50
C ALA A 156 41.57 24.88 24.34
N ASP A 157 40.73 25.61 23.64
CA ASP A 157 39.41 25.16 23.20
C ASP A 157 39.49 24.57 21.78
N MET A 158 38.86 23.42 21.59
CA MET A 158 38.80 22.78 20.29
C MET A 158 37.33 22.76 19.80
N GLU A 159 37.12 23.35 18.63
CA GLU A 159 35.83 23.30 17.93
C GLU A 159 35.95 22.35 16.76
N ILE A 160 35.02 21.40 16.68
CA ILE A 160 34.89 20.44 15.59
C ILE A 160 33.58 20.73 14.87
N MET A 161 33.66 21.09 13.61
CA MET A 161 32.49 21.34 12.78
C MET A 161 32.41 20.31 11.66
N TYR A 162 31.29 19.60 11.58
CA TYR A 162 31.00 18.72 10.46
C TYR A 162 30.27 19.50 9.36
N ILE A 163 30.79 19.46 8.15
CA ILE A 163 30.23 20.11 6.95
C ILE A 163 29.64 19.00 6.07
N GLY A 164 28.43 18.61 6.36
CA GLY A 164 27.73 17.55 5.62
C GLY A 164 26.35 17.99 5.13
N SER A 165 25.72 17.16 4.30
CA SER A 165 24.36 17.37 3.84
C SER A 165 23.35 17.08 4.96
N ARG A 166 22.32 17.93 5.11
CA ARG A 166 21.25 17.74 6.11
C ARG A 166 20.33 16.56 5.82
N THR A 167 20.48 15.88 4.70
CA THR A 167 19.65 14.75 4.29
C THR A 167 20.17 13.40 4.78
N GLU A 168 21.30 13.37 5.47
CA GLU A 168 21.90 12.14 5.96
C GLU A 168 21.42 11.79 7.37
N PRO A 169 21.25 10.49 7.69
CA PRO A 169 20.97 10.07 9.04
C PRO A 169 22.11 10.56 9.96
N GLN A 170 21.75 11.03 11.15
CA GLN A 170 22.67 11.62 12.11
C GLN A 170 23.90 10.73 12.34
N ALA A 171 25.05 11.18 11.86
CA ALA A 171 26.32 10.52 12.16
C ALA A 171 26.65 10.70 13.65
N HIS A 172 26.79 9.61 14.37
CA HIS A 172 27.25 9.64 15.76
C HIS A 172 28.76 9.53 15.76
N ILE A 173 29.44 10.66 15.99
CA ILE A 173 30.89 10.70 16.05
C ILE A 173 31.33 10.43 17.49
N THR A 174 32.03 9.32 17.72
CA THR A 174 32.66 9.04 18.99
C THR A 174 34.18 9.21 18.84
N TYR A 175 34.80 10.13 19.58
CA TYR A 175 36.25 10.26 19.61
C TYR A 175 36.80 9.78 20.96
N LYS A 176 38.00 9.19 20.94
CA LYS A 176 38.80 8.91 22.12
C LYS A 176 40.01 9.83 22.09
N ALA A 177 40.14 10.69 23.09
CA ALA A 177 41.37 11.40 23.29
C ALA A 177 42.37 10.45 23.99
N ASP A 178 43.49 10.17 23.33
CA ASP A 178 44.62 9.53 23.99
C ASP A 178 45.31 10.52 24.91
N LYS A 179 45.61 10.07 26.16
CA LYS A 179 46.24 10.87 27.17
C LYS A 179 47.74 11.03 26.92
#